data_f7536daaff795cb96fe4ac39f4aecba8
#
_entry.id   f7536daaff795cb96fe4ac39f4aecba8
#
_cell.length_a   1.000
_cell.length_b   1.000
_cell.length_c   1.000
_cell.angle_alpha   90.00
_cell.angle_beta   90.00
_cell.angle_gamma   90.00
#
_symmetry.space_group_name_H-M   'P 1'
#
loop_
_entity.id
_entity.type
_entity.pdbx_description
1 polymer ?
#
loop_
_entity_poly.entity_id
_entity_poly.type
_entity_poly.pdbx_seq_one_letter_code
_entity_poly.pdbx_strand_id
1 'polypeptide(L)'
;GRRGVVRARPPHPAQSGLYGRPTIVSNVLTFATIPNILARGGAWHASLGTEGSCGTIALQLGGRVKQPGLIEIPFGLTLREVLDQFGQGMADGARLKAVQVGGPLGSLFTDAQLDIPICFDEFVKADAILGHGGIVVFDDQTDMLELSRHLMAFVADESCGKCVPCRIG
;
A
#
# COMPACT_ATOMS: atom_id res chain seq x y z
N GLY A 1 0.58 11.20 -20.25
CA GLY A 1 0.32 11.89 -19.04
C GLY A 1 1.34 12.99 -18.79
N ARG A 2 1.01 13.85 -17.88
CA ARG A 2 1.93 14.86 -17.33
C ARG A 2 2.10 14.59 -15.84
N ARG A 3 3.24 14.97 -15.28
CA ARG A 3 3.47 14.94 -13.83
C ARG A 3 2.36 15.73 -13.12
N GLY A 4 1.89 15.25 -11.96
CA GLY A 4 0.89 15.94 -11.16
C GLY A 4 1.36 17.34 -10.77
N VAL A 5 0.45 18.29 -10.80
CA VAL A 5 0.72 19.70 -10.43
C VAL A 5 -0.14 20.05 -9.21
N VAL A 6 0.50 20.64 -8.21
CA VAL A 6 -0.21 21.15 -7.02
C VAL A 6 -1.12 22.30 -7.43
N ARG A 7 -2.41 22.20 -7.10
CA ARG A 7 -3.37 23.28 -7.30
C ARG A 7 -3.60 24.06 -6.01
N ALA A 8 -3.73 25.37 -6.14
CA ALA A 8 -4.07 26.22 -5.00
C ALA A 8 -5.47 25.88 -4.46
N ARG A 9 -5.62 25.92 -3.15
CA ARG A 9 -6.90 25.84 -2.43
C ARG A 9 -7.00 27.08 -1.53
N PRO A 10 -8.16 27.72 -1.40
CA PRO A 10 -9.47 27.47 -2.01
C PRO A 10 -9.52 27.74 -3.54
N PRO A 11 -10.55 27.21 -4.29
CA PRO A 11 -11.68 26.44 -3.75
C PRO A 11 -11.34 24.98 -3.47
N HIS A 12 -12.07 24.38 -2.53
CA HIS A 12 -12.00 22.93 -2.33
C HIS A 12 -12.79 22.20 -3.43
N PRO A 13 -12.40 20.96 -3.80
CA PRO A 13 -13.11 20.20 -4.84
C PRO A 13 -14.62 20.06 -4.60
N ALA A 14 -15.02 19.92 -3.31
CA ALA A 14 -16.45 19.85 -2.94
C ALA A 14 -17.23 21.14 -3.27
N GLN A 15 -16.54 22.26 -3.40
CA GLN A 15 -17.16 23.54 -3.79
C GLN A 15 -17.06 23.78 -5.30
N SER A 16 -15.88 23.55 -5.86
CA SER A 16 -15.59 23.73 -7.28
C SER A 16 -14.44 22.83 -7.71
N GLY A 17 -14.78 21.68 -8.29
CA GLY A 17 -13.83 20.66 -8.74
C GLY A 17 -13.82 20.49 -10.26
N LEU A 18 -14.10 19.28 -10.74
CA LEU A 18 -14.10 18.94 -12.15
C LEU A 18 -15.15 19.78 -12.91
N TYR A 19 -14.72 20.40 -13.99
CA TYR A 19 -15.56 21.33 -14.80
C TYR A 19 -16.20 22.48 -14.00
N GLY A 20 -15.54 22.90 -12.90
CA GLY A 20 -16.08 23.97 -12.04
C GLY A 20 -17.31 23.56 -11.20
N ARG A 21 -17.61 22.27 -11.11
CA ARG A 21 -18.75 21.74 -10.35
C ARG A 21 -18.32 21.09 -9.05
N PRO A 22 -19.19 21.02 -8.03
CA PRO A 22 -18.93 20.25 -6.82
C PRO A 22 -18.54 18.81 -7.15
N THR A 23 -17.39 18.36 -6.62
CA THR A 23 -16.81 17.07 -6.98
C THR A 23 -16.36 16.34 -5.73
N ILE A 24 -16.80 15.09 -5.58
CA ILE A 24 -16.30 14.18 -4.55
C ILE A 24 -14.98 13.59 -5.03
N VAL A 25 -13.98 13.60 -4.14
CA VAL A 25 -12.68 12.96 -4.36
C VAL A 25 -12.48 11.90 -3.26
N SER A 26 -12.32 10.65 -3.66
CA SER A 26 -12.11 9.54 -2.74
C SER A 26 -11.14 8.52 -3.35
N ASN A 27 -10.68 7.57 -2.53
CA ASN A 27 -9.79 6.51 -2.99
C ASN A 27 -10.48 5.64 -4.04
N VAL A 28 -9.72 5.16 -5.02
CA VAL A 28 -10.25 4.31 -6.10
C VAL A 28 -10.81 2.98 -5.57
N LEU A 29 -10.21 2.40 -4.53
CA LEU A 29 -10.74 1.18 -3.91
C LEU A 29 -12.10 1.42 -3.27
N THR A 30 -12.30 2.58 -2.61
CA THR A 30 -13.60 2.97 -2.07
C THR A 30 -14.66 3.03 -3.16
N PHE A 31 -14.37 3.67 -4.30
CA PHE A 31 -15.31 3.70 -5.41
C PHE A 31 -15.55 2.33 -6.03
N ALA A 32 -14.50 1.49 -6.14
CA ALA A 32 -14.61 0.15 -6.72
C ALA A 32 -15.46 -0.81 -5.87
N THR A 33 -15.51 -0.61 -4.54
CA THR A 33 -16.31 -1.45 -3.63
C THR A 33 -17.80 -1.08 -3.61
N ILE A 34 -18.17 0.17 -3.93
CA ILE A 34 -19.54 0.66 -3.87
C ILE A 34 -20.54 -0.25 -4.63
N PRO A 35 -20.31 -0.66 -5.89
CA PRO A 35 -21.25 -1.52 -6.61
C PRO A 35 -21.52 -2.85 -5.90
N ASN A 36 -20.50 -3.46 -5.31
CA ASN A 36 -20.63 -4.70 -4.56
C ASN A 36 -21.41 -4.50 -3.25
N ILE A 37 -21.17 -3.38 -2.56
CA ILE A 37 -21.91 -3.03 -1.34
C ILE A 37 -23.39 -2.78 -1.66
N LEU A 38 -23.70 -2.08 -2.73
CA LEU A 38 -25.08 -1.84 -3.16
C LEU A 38 -25.79 -3.13 -3.56
N ALA A 39 -25.08 -4.07 -4.20
CA ALA A 39 -25.64 -5.33 -4.66
C ALA A 39 -25.84 -6.34 -3.51
N ARG A 40 -24.94 -6.39 -2.55
CA ARG A 40 -24.87 -7.44 -1.50
C ARG A 40 -25.23 -6.93 -0.11
N GLY A 41 -25.27 -5.63 0.09
CA GLY A 41 -25.58 -4.98 1.36
C GLY A 41 -24.35 -4.70 2.24
N GLY A 42 -24.48 -3.72 3.15
CA GLY A 42 -23.42 -3.33 4.06
C GLY A 42 -23.00 -4.42 5.05
N ALA A 43 -23.94 -5.24 5.50
CA ALA A 43 -23.64 -6.37 6.40
C ALA A 43 -22.70 -7.39 5.74
N TRP A 44 -22.89 -7.67 4.45
CA TRP A 44 -21.97 -8.52 3.70
C TRP A 44 -20.56 -7.92 3.65
N HIS A 45 -20.44 -6.64 3.36
CA HIS A 45 -19.13 -5.98 3.33
C HIS A 45 -18.45 -6.00 4.70
N ALA A 46 -19.19 -5.74 5.77
CA ALA A 46 -18.71 -5.77 7.14
C ALA A 46 -18.33 -7.18 7.63
N SER A 47 -18.84 -8.25 6.99
CA SER A 47 -18.46 -9.64 7.31
C SER A 47 -17.11 -10.05 6.72
N LEU A 48 -16.54 -9.25 5.83
CA LEU A 48 -15.20 -9.46 5.27
C LEU A 48 -14.17 -8.64 6.03
N GLY A 49 -13.01 -9.21 6.29
CA GLY A 49 -11.93 -8.51 6.96
C GLY A 49 -12.02 -8.53 8.48
N THR A 50 -11.55 -7.47 9.11
CA THR A 50 -11.51 -7.28 10.56
C THR A 50 -12.50 -6.20 10.99
N GLU A 51 -12.75 -6.07 12.32
CA GLU A 51 -13.64 -5.05 12.86
C GLU A 51 -13.22 -3.63 12.46
N GLY A 52 -11.92 -3.33 12.50
CA GLY A 52 -11.37 -2.01 12.17
C GLY A 52 -11.05 -1.82 10.67
N SER A 53 -10.96 -2.92 9.90
CA SER A 53 -10.64 -2.89 8.47
C SER A 53 -11.54 -3.87 7.73
N CYS A 54 -12.76 -3.40 7.40
CA CYS A 54 -13.74 -4.23 6.70
C CYS A 54 -13.46 -4.30 5.20
N GLY A 55 -13.89 -5.42 4.58
CA GLY A 55 -13.79 -5.63 3.15
C GLY A 55 -12.51 -6.32 2.72
N THR A 56 -12.07 -6.00 1.51
CA THR A 56 -10.91 -6.59 0.85
C THR A 56 -9.89 -5.52 0.48
N ILE A 57 -8.66 -5.95 0.25
CA ILE A 57 -7.58 -5.12 -0.27
C ILE A 57 -6.90 -5.81 -1.46
N ALA A 58 -6.60 -5.04 -2.50
CA ALA A 58 -5.73 -5.48 -3.58
C ALA A 58 -4.27 -5.31 -3.16
N LEU A 59 -3.49 -6.39 -3.25
CA LEU A 59 -2.06 -6.41 -2.94
C LEU A 59 -1.25 -6.73 -4.18
N GLN A 60 -0.15 -6.03 -4.36
CA GLN A 60 0.83 -6.29 -5.42
C GLN A 60 2.04 -6.98 -4.80
N LEU A 61 2.25 -8.25 -5.14
CA LEU A 61 3.42 -9.02 -4.72
C LEU A 61 4.53 -8.90 -5.74
N GLY A 62 5.71 -8.50 -5.30
CA GLY A 62 6.89 -8.37 -6.14
C GLY A 62 8.18 -8.70 -5.40
N GLY A 63 9.31 -8.55 -6.09
CA GLY A 63 10.63 -8.89 -5.58
C GLY A 63 10.91 -10.38 -5.65
N ARG A 64 11.54 -10.94 -4.64
CA ARG A 64 12.07 -12.32 -4.61
C ARG A 64 11.06 -13.38 -4.16
N VAL A 65 9.80 -13.26 -4.58
CA VAL A 65 8.78 -14.31 -4.41
C VAL A 65 8.71 -15.21 -5.64
N LYS A 66 8.30 -16.47 -5.48
CA LYS A 66 8.13 -17.41 -6.59
C LYS A 66 6.98 -17.00 -7.51
N GLN A 67 5.90 -16.48 -6.94
CA GLN A 67 4.70 -16.08 -7.66
C GLN A 67 4.41 -14.59 -7.45
N PRO A 68 5.02 -13.70 -8.25
CA PRO A 68 4.65 -12.29 -8.22
C PRO A 68 3.30 -12.06 -8.91
N GLY A 69 2.60 -11.01 -8.54
CA GLY A 69 1.33 -10.66 -9.17
C GLY A 69 0.43 -9.80 -8.33
N LEU A 70 -0.78 -9.58 -8.83
CA LEU A 70 -1.85 -8.87 -8.16
C LEU A 70 -2.83 -9.87 -7.56
N ILE A 71 -3.12 -9.73 -6.29
CA ILE A 71 -4.11 -10.54 -5.56
C ILE A 71 -5.10 -9.65 -4.84
N GLU A 72 -6.28 -10.16 -4.56
CA GLU A 72 -7.26 -9.53 -3.69
C GLU A 72 -7.54 -10.47 -2.51
N ILE A 73 -7.42 -9.95 -1.30
CA ILE A 73 -7.64 -10.71 -0.07
C ILE A 73 -8.57 -9.97 0.89
N PRO A 74 -9.31 -10.64 1.77
CA PRO A 74 -9.92 -9.98 2.92
C PRO A 74 -8.84 -9.46 3.87
N PHE A 75 -9.09 -8.35 4.53
CA PHE A 75 -8.20 -7.89 5.60
C PHE A 75 -8.10 -8.94 6.71
N GLY A 76 -6.94 -8.99 7.39
CA GLY A 76 -6.72 -9.84 8.56
C GLY A 76 -5.82 -11.06 8.33
N LEU A 77 -5.54 -11.44 7.08
CA LEU A 77 -4.46 -12.39 6.82
C LEU A 77 -3.13 -11.79 7.23
N THR A 78 -2.24 -12.60 7.77
CA THR A 78 -0.88 -12.13 8.11
C THR A 78 -0.03 -11.93 6.86
N LEU A 79 0.98 -11.08 6.99
CA LEU A 79 1.94 -10.87 5.90
C LEU A 79 2.65 -12.17 5.53
N ARG A 80 2.94 -13.04 6.51
CA ARG A 80 3.51 -14.38 6.31
C ARG A 80 2.58 -15.26 5.47
N GLU A 81 1.30 -15.37 5.86
CA GLU A 81 0.31 -16.16 5.11
C GLU A 81 0.20 -15.69 3.66
N VAL A 82 0.23 -14.39 3.43
CA VAL A 82 0.19 -13.84 2.06
C VAL A 82 1.43 -14.23 1.26
N LEU A 83 2.62 -14.16 1.85
CA LEU A 83 3.85 -14.54 1.17
C LEU A 83 3.92 -16.05 0.89
N ASP A 84 3.46 -16.88 1.82
CA ASP A 84 3.50 -18.34 1.68
C ASP A 84 2.42 -18.87 0.73
N GLN A 85 1.18 -18.43 0.90
CA GLN A 85 0.03 -18.98 0.14
C GLN A 85 -0.04 -18.42 -1.28
N PHE A 86 0.17 -17.11 -1.43
CA PHE A 86 0.03 -16.43 -2.72
C PHE A 86 1.37 -16.20 -3.41
N GLY A 87 2.41 -15.81 -2.65
CA GLY A 87 3.77 -15.65 -3.15
C GLY A 87 4.52 -16.97 -3.35
N GLN A 88 4.01 -18.07 -2.78
CA GLN A 88 4.62 -19.42 -2.79
C GLN A 88 6.04 -19.44 -2.21
N GLY A 89 6.31 -18.52 -1.28
CA GLY A 89 7.60 -18.37 -0.62
C GLY A 89 8.68 -17.74 -1.51
N MET A 90 9.93 -17.85 -1.04
CA MET A 90 11.09 -17.23 -1.70
C MET A 90 11.45 -17.92 -3.02
N ALA A 91 11.78 -17.13 -4.03
CA ALA A 91 12.28 -17.64 -5.31
C ALA A 91 13.68 -18.26 -5.15
N ASP A 92 13.98 -19.27 -5.95
CA ASP A 92 15.31 -19.88 -6.14
C ASP A 92 15.99 -20.32 -4.82
N GLY A 93 15.20 -20.64 -3.78
CA GLY A 93 15.74 -21.03 -2.48
C GLY A 93 16.47 -19.91 -1.71
N ALA A 94 16.29 -18.67 -2.14
CA ALA A 94 16.86 -17.50 -1.46
C ALA A 94 16.33 -17.37 -0.02
N ARG A 95 17.09 -16.72 0.84
CA ARG A 95 16.66 -16.43 2.21
C ARG A 95 16.06 -15.03 2.29
N LEU A 96 14.98 -14.91 3.03
CA LEU A 96 14.33 -13.64 3.29
C LEU A 96 15.26 -12.71 4.08
N LYS A 97 15.37 -11.46 3.63
CA LYS A 97 16.06 -10.39 4.38
C LYS A 97 15.05 -9.39 4.93
N ALA A 98 14.17 -8.89 4.08
CA ALA A 98 13.15 -7.92 4.46
C ALA A 98 11.96 -7.93 3.49
N VAL A 99 10.84 -7.43 3.97
CA VAL A 99 9.63 -7.20 3.17
C VAL A 99 9.25 -5.73 3.29
N GLN A 100 9.19 -5.00 2.19
CA GLN A 100 8.68 -3.65 2.15
C GLN A 100 7.18 -3.68 1.88
N VAL A 101 6.41 -2.94 2.67
CA VAL A 101 4.96 -2.79 2.50
C VAL A 101 4.60 -1.31 2.44
N GLY A 102 3.74 -0.93 1.51
CA GLY A 102 3.23 0.43 1.39
C GLY A 102 3.91 1.30 0.31
N GLY A 103 4.80 0.71 -0.48
CA GLY A 103 5.54 1.40 -1.54
C GLY A 103 6.84 2.05 -1.07
N PRO A 104 7.43 2.98 -1.85
CA PRO A 104 8.74 3.57 -1.57
C PRO A 104 8.87 4.26 -0.21
N LEU A 105 7.77 4.80 0.32
CA LEU A 105 7.71 5.42 1.65
C LEU A 105 7.16 4.46 2.71
N GLY A 106 7.00 3.19 2.37
CA GLY A 106 6.48 2.16 3.24
C GLY A 106 7.52 1.66 4.25
N SER A 107 7.08 0.76 5.11
CA SER A 107 7.88 0.19 6.17
C SER A 107 8.55 -1.11 5.73
N LEU A 108 9.70 -1.41 6.32
CA LEU A 108 10.44 -2.66 6.13
C LEU A 108 10.18 -3.58 7.32
N PHE A 109 9.76 -4.79 7.05
CA PHE A 109 9.52 -5.85 8.02
C PHE A 109 10.59 -6.93 7.92
N THR A 110 11.08 -7.38 9.07
CA THR A 110 11.95 -8.56 9.17
C THR A 110 11.11 -9.83 9.31
N ASP A 111 11.73 -11.01 9.17
CA ASP A 111 11.02 -12.29 9.31
C ASP A 111 10.26 -12.41 10.63
N ALA A 112 10.82 -11.92 11.74
CA ALA A 112 10.17 -11.93 13.05
C ALA A 112 8.89 -11.09 13.15
N GLN A 113 8.64 -10.21 12.20
CA GLN A 113 7.50 -9.30 12.18
C GLN A 113 6.42 -9.70 11.16
N LEU A 114 6.62 -10.79 10.41
CA LEU A 114 5.70 -11.18 9.33
C LEU A 114 4.35 -11.71 9.82
N ASP A 115 4.22 -12.03 11.09
CA ASP A 115 2.94 -12.50 11.65
C ASP A 115 1.96 -11.34 11.96
N ILE A 116 2.30 -10.12 11.52
CA ILE A 116 1.41 -8.96 11.58
C ILE A 116 0.21 -9.15 10.65
N PRO A 117 -1.03 -9.01 11.14
CA PRO A 117 -2.21 -9.01 10.29
C PRO A 117 -2.23 -7.82 9.34
N ILE A 118 -2.56 -8.06 8.09
CA ILE A 118 -2.73 -7.00 7.08
C ILE A 118 -4.05 -6.29 7.35
N CYS A 119 -3.99 -5.25 8.16
CA CYS A 119 -5.08 -4.30 8.40
C CYS A 119 -4.50 -2.95 8.84
N PHE A 120 -5.28 -1.90 8.70
CA PHE A 120 -4.79 -0.54 8.99
C PHE A 120 -4.40 -0.37 10.45
N ASP A 121 -5.20 -0.91 11.38
CA ASP A 121 -4.98 -0.73 12.82
C ASP A 121 -3.69 -1.38 13.32
N GLU A 122 -3.40 -2.62 12.88
CA GLU A 122 -2.19 -3.33 13.31
C GLU A 122 -0.94 -2.70 12.68
N PHE A 123 -1.02 -2.21 11.45
CA PHE A 123 0.09 -1.47 10.83
C PHE A 123 0.37 -0.17 11.57
N VAL A 124 -0.66 0.60 11.97
CA VAL A 124 -0.48 1.81 12.77
C VAL A 124 0.14 1.50 14.14
N LYS A 125 -0.28 0.42 14.82
CA LYS A 125 0.33 -0.01 16.09
C LYS A 125 1.81 -0.41 15.93
N ALA A 126 2.19 -0.91 14.76
CA ALA A 126 3.56 -1.25 14.42
C ALA A 126 4.39 -0.05 13.90
N ASP A 127 3.87 1.17 13.99
CA ASP A 127 4.46 2.39 13.42
C ASP A 127 4.76 2.24 11.91
N ALA A 128 3.84 1.59 11.21
CA ALA A 128 3.96 1.23 9.80
C ALA A 128 2.77 1.73 8.98
N ILE A 129 2.93 1.73 7.66
CA ILE A 129 1.90 2.16 6.72
C ILE A 129 1.61 1.03 5.74
N LEU A 130 0.35 0.60 5.65
CA LEU A 130 -0.09 -0.37 4.64
C LEU A 130 -0.09 0.25 3.22
N GLY A 131 -0.31 1.55 3.15
CA GLY A 131 -0.24 2.33 1.90
C GLY A 131 -1.19 1.81 0.82
N HIS A 132 -0.67 1.69 -0.39
CA HIS A 132 -1.44 1.20 -1.55
C HIS A 132 -1.44 -0.33 -1.72
N GLY A 133 -0.93 -1.09 -0.73
CA GLY A 133 -0.88 -2.55 -0.80
C GLY A 133 0.26 -3.14 -1.63
N GLY A 134 1.26 -2.35 -1.99
CA GLY A 134 2.48 -2.85 -2.63
C GLY A 134 3.36 -3.58 -1.63
N ILE A 135 3.76 -4.80 -1.96
CA ILE A 135 4.63 -5.67 -1.17
C ILE A 135 5.83 -6.06 -2.02
N VAL A 136 7.02 -5.73 -1.57
CA VAL A 136 8.27 -6.09 -2.25
C VAL A 136 9.17 -6.88 -1.31
N VAL A 137 9.55 -8.08 -1.74
CA VAL A 137 10.36 -9.01 -0.95
C VAL A 137 11.81 -8.95 -1.38
N PHE A 138 12.70 -8.78 -0.40
CA PHE A 138 14.14 -8.71 -0.58
C PHE A 138 14.81 -9.95 0.03
N ASP A 139 15.80 -10.46 -0.67
CA ASP A 139 16.63 -11.58 -0.23
C ASP A 139 17.90 -11.13 0.51
N ASP A 140 18.65 -12.11 1.01
CA ASP A 140 19.88 -11.89 1.75
C ASP A 140 21.02 -11.27 0.89
N GLN A 141 20.91 -11.29 -0.43
CA GLN A 141 21.86 -10.66 -1.33
C GLN A 141 21.57 -9.17 -1.55
N THR A 142 20.41 -8.68 -1.16
CA THR A 142 20.03 -7.28 -1.33
C THR A 142 20.89 -6.36 -0.46
N ASP A 143 21.55 -5.37 -1.06
CA ASP A 143 22.24 -4.31 -0.33
C ASP A 143 21.22 -3.27 0.16
N MET A 144 21.00 -3.23 1.48
CA MET A 144 20.02 -2.33 2.09
C MET A 144 20.46 -0.86 2.05
N LEU A 145 21.75 -0.57 1.93
CA LEU A 145 22.24 0.80 1.79
C LEU A 145 21.92 1.32 0.37
N GLU A 146 22.19 0.52 -0.64
CA GLU A 146 21.83 0.86 -2.02
C GLU A 146 20.32 0.96 -2.20
N LEU A 147 19.53 0.08 -1.58
CA LEU A 147 18.09 0.19 -1.55
C LEU A 147 17.66 1.53 -0.94
N SER A 148 18.23 1.91 0.21
CA SER A 148 17.90 3.18 0.87
C SER A 148 18.24 4.38 0.00
N ARG A 149 19.40 4.36 -0.66
CA ARG A 149 19.80 5.42 -1.62
C ARG A 149 18.82 5.53 -2.79
N HIS A 150 18.42 4.39 -3.35
CA HIS A 150 17.44 4.34 -4.45
C HIS A 150 16.09 4.93 -4.03
N LEU A 151 15.58 4.55 -2.84
CA LEU A 151 14.33 5.06 -2.31
C LEU A 151 14.39 6.58 -2.06
N MET A 152 15.50 7.08 -1.51
CA MET A 152 15.70 8.52 -1.29
C MET A 152 15.78 9.29 -2.61
N ALA A 153 16.49 8.78 -3.60
CA ALA A 153 16.56 9.37 -4.93
C ALA A 153 15.17 9.43 -5.58
N PHE A 154 14.41 8.33 -5.51
CA PHE A 154 13.03 8.29 -6.01
C PHE A 154 12.16 9.36 -5.34
N VAL A 155 12.22 9.49 -4.01
CA VAL A 155 11.44 10.50 -3.27
C VAL A 155 11.85 11.91 -3.65
N ALA A 156 13.15 12.17 -3.84
CA ALA A 156 13.65 13.47 -4.29
C ALA A 156 13.13 13.82 -5.70
N ASP A 157 13.19 12.86 -6.63
CA ASP A 157 12.73 13.04 -8.01
C ASP A 157 11.22 13.26 -8.12
N GLU A 158 10.44 12.59 -7.27
CA GLU A 158 8.98 12.66 -7.25
C GLU A 158 8.43 13.79 -6.35
N SER A 159 9.29 14.52 -5.66
CA SER A 159 8.89 15.65 -4.81
C SER A 159 8.14 16.72 -5.61
N CYS A 160 6.95 17.10 -5.16
CA CYS A 160 6.20 18.22 -5.74
C CYS A 160 6.71 19.57 -5.27
N GLY A 161 7.68 19.65 -4.34
CA GLY A 161 8.30 20.87 -3.83
C GLY A 161 7.42 21.75 -2.94
N LYS A 162 6.24 21.28 -2.51
CA LYS A 162 5.31 22.08 -1.70
C LYS A 162 5.70 22.15 -0.22
N CYS A 163 6.01 21.01 0.37
CA CYS A 163 6.34 20.91 1.79
C CYS A 163 7.83 21.13 2.02
N VAL A 164 8.16 22.00 2.99
CA VAL A 164 9.55 22.34 3.32
C VAL A 164 10.41 21.12 3.62
N PRO A 165 10.00 20.17 4.48
CA PRO A 165 10.82 19.00 4.79
C PRO A 165 11.15 18.13 3.56
N CYS A 166 10.20 17.94 2.67
CA CYS A 166 10.39 17.15 1.45
C CYS A 166 11.20 17.91 0.37
N ARG A 167 11.15 19.26 0.36
CA ARG A 167 11.81 20.07 -0.65
C ARG A 167 13.30 20.28 -0.40
N ILE A 168 13.70 20.36 0.85
CA ILE A 168 15.06 20.72 1.26
C ILE A 168 15.72 19.70 2.20
N GLY A 169 15.02 18.63 2.57
CA GLY A 169 15.50 17.50 3.36
C GLY A 169 15.92 16.32 2.48
#